data_47a5f16d472e0152816e723343a0eb58
#
_entry.id   47a5f16d472e0152816e723343a0eb58
#
_cell.length_a   1.000
_cell.length_b   1.000
_cell.length_c   1.000
_cell.angle_alpha   90.00
_cell.angle_beta   90.00
_cell.angle_gamma   90.00
#
_symmetry.space_group_name_H-M   'P 1'
#
loop_
_entity.id
_entity.type
_entity.pdbx_description
1 polymer ?
#
loop_
_entity_poly.entity_id
_entity_poly.type
_entity_poly.pdbx_seq_one_letter_code
_entity_poly.pdbx_strand_id
1 'polypeptide(L)'
;MSSKTVQQGSSNPTAPLAPYGLIGEKLSHSWSAEIHKKLGSFPYQLHELSASELQGFLKDQPWQGLNVTIPYKKDACALADSASEDAQAVGAANTLVKDVNGFIAADNTDVYGFEYLVKSLKVNLSQKKAMVFGAFGGAGQAICYALKKGGAYVVGVSRNPHESSSYVDCAITYDQLKLHYDANLLVNATPIGMFPHAGVSPLSKEELSIFTSLQCVIDLIYNPLRSQLLLDAESLGILNANGLKMLVAQAARASSLFLRQDVSGSQIENISRELHASKENIVLIGMPGVGKTSTGEALAKLLNRPWIDTDFLIKQKAHCEAATYLQTHGETAFRRLEHEVIQEISSMSGSVISCGGGVVVTPSNYQLLRQNGKLVYLTRPLEDLAIAGRPLSQSVGIQELAAKRLPLYEAWADVTFSCLGSPDADAKGLLDTL
;
A
#
# COMPACT_ATOMS: atom_id res chain seq x y z
N MET A 1 -0.02 30.34 10.42
CA MET A 1 -0.88 30.07 11.57
C MET A 1 -2.24 29.64 11.05
N SER A 2 -2.53 28.37 11.13
CA SER A 2 -3.83 27.73 11.37
C SER A 2 -3.62 26.22 11.18
N SER A 3 -3.25 25.59 12.27
CA SER A 3 -3.27 24.15 12.43
C SER A 3 -4.72 23.70 12.32
N LYS A 4 -5.13 23.12 11.21
CA LYS A 4 -6.34 22.30 11.17
C LYS A 4 -6.03 21.01 11.92
N THR A 5 -6.30 21.02 13.20
CA THR A 5 -6.47 19.87 14.06
C THR A 5 -7.41 18.89 13.36
N VAL A 6 -6.91 17.70 13.04
CA VAL A 6 -7.75 16.57 12.68
C VAL A 6 -8.71 16.38 13.85
N GLN A 7 -9.98 16.66 13.66
CA GLN A 7 -11.01 16.35 14.63
C GLN A 7 -11.00 14.84 14.84
N GLN A 8 -10.50 14.43 15.99
CA GLN A 8 -10.84 13.16 16.60
C GLN A 8 -12.37 13.11 16.67
N GLY A 9 -12.96 12.16 15.95
CA GLY A 9 -14.40 11.92 16.03
C GLY A 9 -14.76 11.53 17.44
N SER A 10 -15.16 12.51 18.24
CA SER A 10 -15.87 12.26 19.49
C SER A 10 -17.16 11.53 19.12
N SER A 11 -17.29 10.28 19.54
CA SER A 11 -18.54 9.52 19.47
C SER A 11 -19.64 10.33 20.15
N ASN A 12 -20.56 10.85 19.36
CA ASN A 12 -21.77 11.48 19.86
C ASN A 12 -22.62 10.35 20.49
N PRO A 13 -22.91 10.34 21.80
CA PRO A 13 -23.53 9.21 22.48
C PRO A 13 -24.99 8.94 22.10
N THR A 14 -25.55 9.65 21.13
CA THR A 14 -26.96 9.56 20.72
C THR A 14 -27.23 9.13 19.30
N ALA A 15 -26.20 8.87 18.48
CA ALA A 15 -26.40 8.33 17.15
C ALA A 15 -26.59 6.80 17.22
N PRO A 16 -27.59 6.21 16.51
CA PRO A 16 -27.77 4.76 16.51
C PRO A 16 -26.51 4.09 15.91
N LEU A 17 -26.11 2.95 16.50
CA LEU A 17 -24.97 2.18 16.03
C LEU A 17 -25.18 1.77 14.56
N ALA A 18 -24.14 1.89 13.73
CA ALA A 18 -24.21 1.42 12.35
C ALA A 18 -24.39 -0.10 12.32
N PRO A 19 -25.18 -0.65 11.38
CA PRO A 19 -25.42 -2.10 11.28
C PRO A 19 -24.14 -2.87 10.93
N TYR A 20 -23.15 -2.20 10.34
CA TYR A 20 -21.89 -2.82 9.92
C TYR A 20 -20.68 -2.05 10.49
N GLY A 21 -19.57 -2.78 10.70
CA GLY A 21 -18.38 -2.13 11.23
C GLY A 21 -17.15 -3.00 11.25
N LEU A 22 -16.05 -2.39 11.69
CA LEU A 22 -14.77 -3.05 11.98
C LEU A 22 -14.47 -2.89 13.47
N ILE A 23 -14.13 -3.97 14.13
CA ILE A 23 -13.63 -3.97 15.52
C ILE A 23 -12.14 -4.33 15.56
N GLY A 24 -11.41 -3.63 16.42
CA GLY A 24 -9.98 -3.83 16.67
C GLY A 24 -9.48 -2.94 17.80
N GLU A 25 -8.21 -3.04 18.15
CA GLU A 25 -7.62 -2.20 19.19
C GLU A 25 -7.24 -0.81 18.67
N LYS A 26 -6.71 -0.73 17.42
CA LYS A 26 -6.32 0.52 16.74
C LYS A 26 -6.68 0.43 15.26
N LEU A 27 -7.43 1.40 14.74
CA LEU A 27 -8.04 1.35 13.42
C LEU A 27 -7.74 2.56 12.52
N SER A 28 -6.85 3.45 12.94
CA SER A 28 -6.60 4.78 12.35
C SER A 28 -6.23 4.79 10.84
N HIS A 29 -5.83 3.68 10.26
CA HIS A 29 -5.36 3.57 8.87
C HIS A 29 -6.16 2.58 8.01
N SER A 30 -7.35 2.19 8.46
CA SER A 30 -8.17 1.18 7.76
C SER A 30 -8.90 1.78 6.54
N TRP A 31 -8.81 1.10 5.39
CA TRP A 31 -9.59 1.43 4.18
C TRP A 31 -10.93 0.69 4.13
N SER A 32 -11.26 -0.10 5.15
CA SER A 32 -12.48 -0.94 5.19
C SER A 32 -13.76 -0.14 4.99
N ALA A 33 -13.91 1.01 5.65
CA ALA A 33 -15.13 1.82 5.51
C ALA A 33 -15.33 2.33 4.06
N GLU A 34 -14.26 2.71 3.36
CA GLU A 34 -14.31 3.13 1.96
C GLU A 34 -14.71 1.96 1.05
N ILE A 35 -14.15 0.77 1.29
CA ILE A 35 -14.43 -0.44 0.52
C ILE A 35 -15.89 -0.88 0.75
N HIS A 36 -16.34 -0.98 1.99
CA HIS A 36 -17.70 -1.40 2.34
C HIS A 36 -18.76 -0.43 1.83
N LYS A 37 -18.46 0.88 1.77
CA LYS A 37 -19.33 1.88 1.11
C LYS A 37 -19.53 1.54 -0.37
N LYS A 38 -18.47 1.15 -1.09
CA LYS A 38 -18.54 0.76 -2.51
C LYS A 38 -19.25 -0.60 -2.71
N LEU A 39 -19.23 -1.45 -1.71
CA LEU A 39 -19.87 -2.77 -1.71
C LEU A 39 -21.36 -2.73 -1.28
N GLY A 40 -21.85 -1.59 -0.77
CA GLY A 40 -23.23 -1.43 -0.31
C GLY A 40 -23.47 -1.81 1.16
N SER A 41 -22.51 -2.38 1.87
CA SER A 41 -22.60 -2.64 3.32
C SER A 41 -22.28 -1.36 4.12
N PHE A 42 -23.21 -0.42 4.06
CA PHE A 42 -23.09 0.92 4.63
C PHE A 42 -24.43 1.33 5.31
N PRO A 43 -24.42 2.12 6.43
CA PRO A 43 -23.25 2.73 7.08
C PRO A 43 -22.33 1.70 7.76
N TYR A 44 -21.02 2.02 7.78
CA TYR A 44 -19.96 1.17 8.32
C TYR A 44 -19.09 1.97 9.29
N GLN A 45 -18.97 1.50 10.53
CA GLN A 45 -18.31 2.22 11.61
C GLN A 45 -17.06 1.49 12.12
N LEU A 46 -16.05 2.25 12.53
CA LEU A 46 -14.84 1.73 13.16
C LEU A 46 -15.00 1.78 14.68
N HIS A 47 -14.81 0.64 15.36
CA HIS A 47 -14.95 0.50 16.81
C HIS A 47 -13.60 0.07 17.41
N GLU A 48 -12.91 1.01 18.03
CA GLU A 48 -11.73 0.71 18.82
C GLU A 48 -12.18 0.25 20.21
N LEU A 49 -11.86 -0.99 20.55
CA LEU A 49 -12.27 -1.65 21.78
C LEU A 49 -11.06 -2.15 22.55
N SER A 50 -11.12 -2.10 23.87
CA SER A 50 -10.23 -2.88 24.72
C SER A 50 -10.65 -4.36 24.78
N ALA A 51 -9.75 -5.24 25.19
CA ALA A 51 -10.06 -6.68 25.31
C ALA A 51 -11.22 -6.96 26.28
N SER A 52 -11.39 -6.16 27.35
CA SER A 52 -12.47 -6.28 28.31
C SER A 52 -13.85 -5.88 27.77
N GLU A 53 -13.89 -5.03 26.75
CA GLU A 53 -15.14 -4.54 26.12
C GLU A 53 -15.66 -5.47 25.04
N LEU A 54 -14.78 -6.30 24.42
CA LEU A 54 -15.10 -7.10 23.25
C LEU A 54 -16.34 -7.98 23.46
N GLN A 55 -16.39 -8.77 24.53
CA GLN A 55 -17.49 -9.71 24.76
C GLN A 55 -18.82 -8.98 24.97
N GLY A 56 -18.84 -7.92 25.78
CA GLY A 56 -20.04 -7.10 26.00
C GLY A 56 -20.50 -6.45 24.70
N PHE A 57 -19.58 -5.89 23.91
CA PHE A 57 -19.90 -5.30 22.62
C PHE A 57 -20.55 -6.32 21.65
N LEU A 58 -19.96 -7.49 21.50
CA LEU A 58 -20.49 -8.53 20.61
C LEU A 58 -21.89 -8.99 21.02
N LYS A 59 -22.13 -9.13 22.33
CA LYS A 59 -23.39 -9.64 22.86
C LYS A 59 -24.50 -8.59 22.86
N ASP A 60 -24.21 -7.40 23.36
CA ASP A 60 -25.24 -6.44 23.78
C ASP A 60 -25.55 -5.37 22.70
N GLN A 61 -24.64 -5.14 21.74
CA GLN A 61 -24.83 -4.11 20.73
C GLN A 61 -25.64 -4.61 19.51
N PRO A 62 -26.47 -3.75 18.88
CA PRO A 62 -27.39 -4.11 17.79
C PRO A 62 -26.73 -4.05 16.39
N TRP A 63 -25.54 -4.64 16.22
CA TRP A 63 -24.88 -4.78 14.94
C TRP A 63 -25.44 -6.00 14.15
N GLN A 64 -25.25 -6.01 12.83
CA GLN A 64 -25.65 -7.10 11.93
C GLN A 64 -24.45 -7.80 11.31
N GLY A 65 -23.38 -7.06 11.00
CA GLY A 65 -22.17 -7.62 10.41
C GLY A 65 -20.93 -6.85 10.87
N LEU A 66 -19.92 -7.56 11.34
CA LEU A 66 -18.66 -6.99 11.80
C LEU A 66 -17.47 -7.66 11.13
N ASN A 67 -16.52 -6.86 10.66
CA ASN A 67 -15.17 -7.34 10.45
C ASN A 67 -14.37 -7.25 11.75
N VAL A 68 -13.39 -8.13 11.91
CA VAL A 68 -12.55 -8.22 13.09
C VAL A 68 -11.09 -8.19 12.68
N THR A 69 -10.30 -7.30 13.31
CA THR A 69 -8.86 -7.26 13.10
C THR A 69 -8.08 -7.52 14.39
N ILE A 70 -6.78 -7.36 14.35
CA ILE A 70 -5.87 -7.56 15.47
C ILE A 70 -6.31 -6.72 16.68
N PRO A 71 -6.27 -7.31 17.90
CA PRO A 71 -5.81 -8.67 18.21
C PRO A 71 -6.94 -9.71 18.29
N TYR A 72 -8.18 -9.36 18.00
CA TYR A 72 -9.41 -10.05 18.45
C TYR A 72 -9.89 -11.21 17.57
N LYS A 73 -9.19 -11.59 16.50
CA LYS A 73 -9.65 -12.63 15.55
C LYS A 73 -9.86 -14.00 16.19
N LYS A 74 -9.01 -14.39 17.16
CA LYS A 74 -9.18 -15.66 17.89
C LYS A 74 -10.35 -15.61 18.86
N ASP A 75 -10.43 -14.52 19.63
CA ASP A 75 -11.49 -14.33 20.62
C ASP A 75 -12.85 -14.25 19.93
N ALA A 76 -12.94 -13.53 18.80
CA ALA A 76 -14.17 -13.44 18.00
C ALA A 76 -14.64 -14.81 17.49
N CYS A 77 -13.72 -15.69 17.07
CA CYS A 77 -14.05 -17.04 16.68
C CYS A 77 -14.55 -17.89 17.87
N ALA A 78 -13.92 -17.74 19.04
CA ALA A 78 -14.29 -18.47 20.25
C ALA A 78 -15.61 -17.99 20.88
N LEU A 79 -15.98 -16.73 20.68
CA LEU A 79 -17.21 -16.13 21.21
C LEU A 79 -18.43 -16.30 20.28
N ALA A 80 -18.23 -16.81 19.06
CA ALA A 80 -19.32 -17.06 18.11
C ALA A 80 -20.05 -18.39 18.41
N ASP A 81 -21.35 -18.42 18.11
CA ASP A 81 -22.18 -19.63 18.28
C ASP A 81 -21.88 -20.70 17.22
N SER A 82 -21.41 -20.29 16.05
CA SER A 82 -20.94 -21.20 14.99
C SER A 82 -19.78 -20.57 14.21
N ALA A 83 -18.99 -21.43 13.57
CA ALA A 83 -17.88 -20.99 12.72
C ALA A 83 -17.88 -21.78 11.41
N SER A 84 -17.57 -21.11 10.30
CA SER A 84 -17.34 -21.73 9.00
C SER A 84 -16.18 -22.72 9.03
N GLU A 85 -16.09 -23.60 8.02
CA GLU A 85 -14.97 -24.53 7.86
C GLU A 85 -13.62 -23.79 7.86
N ASP A 86 -13.50 -22.68 7.10
CA ASP A 86 -12.28 -21.89 7.03
C ASP A 86 -11.94 -21.23 8.40
N ALA A 87 -12.94 -20.72 9.14
CA ALA A 87 -12.73 -20.13 10.45
C ALA A 87 -12.30 -21.19 11.50
N GLN A 88 -12.90 -22.37 11.46
CA GLN A 88 -12.54 -23.50 12.33
C GLN A 88 -11.12 -24.00 12.03
N ALA A 89 -10.79 -24.17 10.75
CA ALA A 89 -9.48 -24.62 10.32
C ALA A 89 -8.36 -23.65 10.73
N VAL A 90 -8.58 -22.35 10.58
CA VAL A 90 -7.61 -21.30 10.97
C VAL A 90 -7.60 -21.06 12.49
N GLY A 91 -8.69 -21.38 13.19
CA GLY A 91 -8.87 -21.06 14.61
C GLY A 91 -9.02 -19.56 14.87
N ALA A 92 -9.50 -18.79 13.89
CA ALA A 92 -9.66 -17.35 13.98
C ALA A 92 -10.73 -16.85 12.98
N ALA A 93 -11.47 -15.82 13.34
CA ALA A 93 -12.46 -15.19 12.49
C ALA A 93 -12.14 -13.70 12.26
N ASN A 94 -12.28 -13.24 11.01
CA ASN A 94 -12.19 -11.84 10.67
C ASN A 94 -13.55 -11.23 10.26
N THR A 95 -14.62 -12.05 10.30
CA THR A 95 -15.98 -11.66 9.91
C THR A 95 -16.99 -12.33 10.82
N LEU A 96 -17.94 -11.55 11.36
CA LEU A 96 -19.04 -12.02 12.19
C LEU A 96 -20.35 -11.53 11.59
N VAL A 97 -21.37 -12.38 11.59
CA VAL A 97 -22.75 -12.03 11.21
C VAL A 97 -23.67 -12.37 12.37
N LYS A 98 -24.53 -11.43 12.76
CA LYS A 98 -25.51 -11.61 13.84
C LYS A 98 -26.91 -11.65 13.24
N ASP A 99 -27.66 -12.67 13.57
CA ASP A 99 -29.03 -12.80 13.13
C ASP A 99 -30.02 -12.04 14.06
N VAL A 100 -31.29 -12.04 13.71
CA VAL A 100 -32.35 -11.37 14.46
C VAL A 100 -32.61 -11.98 15.85
N ASN A 101 -32.16 -13.20 16.10
CA ASN A 101 -32.26 -13.87 17.39
C ASN A 101 -31.02 -13.68 18.26
N GLY A 102 -30.02 -12.94 17.75
CA GLY A 102 -28.75 -12.71 18.42
C GLY A 102 -27.70 -13.80 18.20
N PHE A 103 -27.96 -14.80 17.35
CA PHE A 103 -27.00 -15.87 17.01
C PHE A 103 -25.86 -15.32 16.16
N ILE A 104 -24.61 -15.59 16.56
CA ILE A 104 -23.41 -15.08 15.94
C ILE A 104 -22.72 -16.19 15.15
N ALA A 105 -22.64 -16.01 13.83
CA ALA A 105 -21.88 -16.86 12.91
C ALA A 105 -20.54 -16.20 12.55
N ALA A 106 -19.45 -16.96 12.67
CA ALA A 106 -18.08 -16.51 12.37
C ALA A 106 -17.59 -17.07 11.03
N ASP A 107 -16.83 -16.26 10.29
CA ASP A 107 -16.15 -16.67 9.06
C ASP A 107 -14.71 -16.10 9.01
N ASN A 108 -13.85 -16.74 8.20
CA ASN A 108 -12.51 -16.24 7.92
C ASN A 108 -12.39 -15.89 6.42
N THR A 109 -12.78 -14.67 6.08
CA THR A 109 -12.77 -14.19 4.69
C THR A 109 -11.36 -13.85 4.18
N ASP A 110 -10.32 -13.84 5.03
CA ASP A 110 -8.92 -13.70 4.60
C ASP A 110 -8.50 -14.88 3.70
N VAL A 111 -8.98 -16.09 3.99
CA VAL A 111 -8.75 -17.28 3.16
C VAL A 111 -9.27 -17.05 1.73
N TYR A 112 -10.53 -16.67 1.60
CA TYR A 112 -11.13 -16.33 0.30
C TYR A 112 -10.37 -15.20 -0.39
N GLY A 113 -10.02 -14.15 0.33
CA GLY A 113 -9.29 -13.00 -0.20
C GLY A 113 -7.95 -13.39 -0.81
N PHE A 114 -7.20 -14.25 -0.13
CA PHE A 114 -5.92 -14.73 -0.62
C PHE A 114 -6.06 -15.69 -1.80
N GLU A 115 -7.01 -16.64 -1.75
CA GLU A 115 -7.32 -17.54 -2.88
C GLU A 115 -7.69 -16.72 -4.14
N TYR A 116 -8.49 -15.66 -3.97
CA TYR A 116 -8.86 -14.75 -5.06
C TYR A 116 -7.63 -14.05 -5.65
N LEU A 117 -6.75 -13.51 -4.81
CA LEU A 117 -5.51 -12.86 -5.23
C LEU A 117 -4.65 -13.82 -6.05
N VAL A 118 -4.34 -15.02 -5.53
CA VAL A 118 -3.52 -16.04 -6.20
C VAL A 118 -4.14 -16.46 -7.55
N LYS A 119 -5.46 -16.69 -7.58
CA LYS A 119 -6.19 -17.01 -8.82
C LYS A 119 -6.08 -15.89 -9.86
N SER A 120 -6.18 -14.63 -9.42
CA SER A 120 -6.06 -13.46 -10.32
C SER A 120 -4.68 -13.32 -10.95
N LEU A 121 -3.63 -13.78 -10.25
CA LEU A 121 -2.25 -13.84 -10.73
C LEU A 121 -1.97 -15.06 -11.64
N LYS A 122 -2.93 -15.98 -11.76
CA LYS A 122 -2.81 -17.24 -12.52
C LYS A 122 -1.64 -18.13 -12.01
N VAL A 123 -1.30 -18.03 -10.74
CA VAL A 123 -0.27 -18.85 -10.10
C VAL A 123 -0.87 -20.21 -9.77
N ASN A 124 -0.24 -21.28 -10.31
CA ASN A 124 -0.59 -22.64 -9.94
C ASN A 124 0.14 -23.03 -8.65
N LEU A 125 -0.60 -23.41 -7.62
CA LEU A 125 -0.05 -23.81 -6.31
C LEU A 125 0.26 -25.31 -6.21
N SER A 126 -0.34 -26.14 -7.08
CA SER A 126 -0.19 -27.59 -7.00
C SER A 126 1.28 -28.00 -7.13
N GLN A 127 1.78 -28.74 -6.14
CA GLN A 127 3.17 -29.23 -6.02
C GLN A 127 4.23 -28.11 -6.03
N LYS A 128 3.85 -26.87 -5.72
CA LYS A 128 4.78 -25.76 -5.59
C LYS A 128 5.21 -25.57 -4.14
N LYS A 129 6.45 -25.12 -3.94
CA LYS A 129 6.96 -24.75 -2.62
C LYS A 129 6.67 -23.27 -2.39
N ALA A 130 5.88 -22.97 -1.35
CA ALA A 130 5.57 -21.62 -0.93
C ALA A 130 6.25 -21.33 0.40
N MET A 131 6.97 -20.22 0.49
CA MET A 131 7.59 -19.74 1.72
C MET A 131 6.81 -18.54 2.26
N VAL A 132 6.41 -18.60 3.53
CA VAL A 132 5.57 -17.60 4.19
C VAL A 132 6.31 -16.97 5.36
N PHE A 133 6.67 -15.69 5.23
CA PHE A 133 7.20 -14.89 6.32
C PHE A 133 6.06 -14.47 7.24
N GLY A 134 6.19 -14.72 8.55
CA GLY A 134 5.11 -14.47 9.53
C GLY A 134 4.00 -15.53 9.51
N ALA A 135 4.31 -16.76 9.12
CA ALA A 135 3.39 -17.89 8.96
C ALA A 135 2.48 -18.16 10.18
N PHE A 136 2.95 -17.88 11.38
CA PHE A 136 2.24 -18.19 12.64
C PHE A 136 1.42 -17.02 13.20
N GLY A 137 1.45 -15.85 12.53
CA GLY A 137 0.57 -14.72 12.83
C GLY A 137 -0.86 -14.94 12.34
N GLY A 138 -1.80 -14.10 12.78
CA GLY A 138 -3.23 -14.25 12.44
C GLY A 138 -3.53 -14.29 10.93
N ALA A 139 -2.91 -13.41 10.13
CA ALA A 139 -3.03 -13.45 8.67
C ALA A 139 -2.22 -14.62 8.09
N GLY A 140 -0.99 -14.86 8.61
CA GLY A 140 -0.11 -15.92 8.13
C GLY A 140 -0.73 -17.30 8.20
N GLN A 141 -1.48 -17.62 9.27
CA GLN A 141 -2.17 -18.90 9.39
C GLN A 141 -3.25 -19.10 8.33
N ALA A 142 -4.05 -18.07 8.04
CA ALA A 142 -5.05 -18.12 6.98
C ALA A 142 -4.38 -18.33 5.60
N ILE A 143 -3.23 -17.67 5.36
CA ILE A 143 -2.44 -17.83 4.13
C ILE A 143 -1.87 -19.25 4.02
N CYS A 144 -1.27 -19.77 5.09
CA CYS A 144 -0.74 -21.15 5.10
C CYS A 144 -1.84 -22.17 4.83
N TYR A 145 -3.03 -22.00 5.44
CA TYR A 145 -4.19 -22.84 5.17
C TYR A 145 -4.62 -22.78 3.70
N ALA A 146 -4.78 -21.59 3.14
CA ALA A 146 -5.16 -21.40 1.74
C ALA A 146 -4.13 -22.01 0.76
N LEU A 147 -2.84 -21.87 1.05
CA LEU A 147 -1.76 -22.47 0.27
C LEU A 147 -1.82 -24.01 0.31
N LYS A 148 -2.04 -24.60 1.50
CA LYS A 148 -2.22 -26.05 1.66
C LYS A 148 -3.44 -26.55 0.90
N LYS A 149 -4.57 -25.87 1.01
CA LYS A 149 -5.80 -26.17 0.27
C LYS A 149 -5.58 -26.15 -1.25
N GLY A 150 -4.69 -25.24 -1.73
CA GLY A 150 -4.24 -25.18 -3.12
C GLY A 150 -3.19 -26.24 -3.52
N GLY A 151 -2.76 -27.11 -2.62
CA GLY A 151 -1.80 -28.20 -2.88
C GLY A 151 -0.32 -27.78 -2.81
N ALA A 152 0.01 -26.66 -2.18
CA ALA A 152 1.39 -26.22 -2.01
C ALA A 152 2.09 -26.96 -0.83
N TYR A 153 3.42 -27.11 -0.93
CA TYR A 153 4.29 -27.39 0.20
C TYR A 153 4.65 -26.08 0.88
N VAL A 154 4.28 -25.91 2.14
CA VAL A 154 4.39 -24.66 2.87
C VAL A 154 5.58 -24.65 3.81
N VAL A 155 6.51 -23.70 3.59
CA VAL A 155 7.63 -23.40 4.48
C VAL A 155 7.30 -22.13 5.27
N GLY A 156 7.11 -22.28 6.57
CA GLY A 156 6.84 -21.16 7.47
C GLY A 156 8.12 -20.56 8.03
N VAL A 157 8.34 -19.27 7.82
CA VAL A 157 9.48 -18.53 8.36
C VAL A 157 9.06 -17.77 9.60
N SER A 158 9.75 -18.03 10.73
CA SER A 158 9.50 -17.39 12.01
C SER A 158 10.80 -17.07 12.75
N ARG A 159 10.74 -16.11 13.67
CA ARG A 159 11.82 -15.86 14.64
C ARG A 159 11.85 -16.89 15.76
N ASN A 160 10.74 -17.61 15.96
CA ASN A 160 10.59 -18.66 16.96
C ASN A 160 10.47 -20.04 16.27
N PRO A 161 11.53 -20.87 16.30
CA PRO A 161 11.54 -22.18 15.63
C PRO A 161 10.61 -23.22 16.26
N HIS A 162 10.05 -22.97 17.44
CA HIS A 162 9.15 -23.87 18.15
C HIS A 162 7.67 -23.67 17.80
N GLU A 163 7.34 -22.66 16.99
CA GLU A 163 5.99 -22.48 16.49
C GLU A 163 5.63 -23.61 15.53
N SER A 164 4.40 -24.10 15.64
CA SER A 164 3.87 -25.17 14.79
C SER A 164 2.46 -24.84 14.32
N SER A 165 2.11 -25.33 13.16
CA SER A 165 0.78 -25.24 12.58
C SER A 165 0.53 -26.45 11.70
N SER A 166 -0.70 -26.97 11.67
CA SER A 166 -1.10 -28.07 10.79
C SER A 166 -0.96 -27.74 9.30
N TYR A 167 -0.79 -26.45 8.98
CA TYR A 167 -0.72 -25.95 7.59
C TYR A 167 0.71 -25.53 7.18
N VAL A 168 1.71 -25.83 8.00
CA VAL A 168 3.12 -25.60 7.73
C VAL A 168 3.85 -26.95 7.70
N ASP A 169 4.38 -27.31 6.53
CA ASP A 169 5.11 -28.58 6.36
C ASP A 169 6.51 -28.53 6.96
N CYS A 170 7.14 -27.34 6.95
CA CYS A 170 8.47 -27.12 7.50
C CYS A 170 8.53 -25.72 8.11
N ALA A 171 8.84 -25.64 9.40
CA ALA A 171 9.09 -24.38 10.10
C ALA A 171 10.59 -24.10 10.15
N ILE A 172 11.00 -22.89 9.75
CA ILE A 172 12.41 -22.48 9.70
C ILE A 172 12.60 -21.08 10.31
N THR A 173 13.83 -20.79 10.67
CA THR A 173 14.29 -19.46 11.04
C THR A 173 14.92 -18.73 9.84
N TYR A 174 15.16 -17.41 9.96
CA TYR A 174 15.71 -16.60 8.86
C TYR A 174 17.11 -17.03 8.41
N ASP A 175 17.94 -17.58 9.29
CA ASP A 175 19.27 -18.12 8.96
C ASP A 175 19.24 -19.42 8.15
N GLN A 176 18.07 -20.10 8.10
CA GLN A 176 17.85 -21.34 7.38
C GLN A 176 17.25 -21.15 5.97
N LEU A 177 16.98 -19.92 5.53
CA LEU A 177 16.39 -19.61 4.22
C LEU A 177 17.13 -20.27 3.06
N LYS A 178 18.46 -20.36 3.16
CA LYS A 178 19.33 -20.99 2.14
C LYS A 178 18.97 -22.46 1.83
N LEU A 179 18.30 -23.15 2.72
CA LEU A 179 17.85 -24.53 2.50
C LEU A 179 16.63 -24.64 1.60
N HIS A 180 16.01 -23.50 1.26
CA HIS A 180 14.76 -23.42 0.51
C HIS A 180 14.81 -22.41 -0.65
N TYR A 181 15.98 -22.13 -1.22
CA TYR A 181 16.13 -21.26 -2.40
C TYR A 181 15.46 -21.80 -3.68
N ASP A 182 14.91 -23.01 -3.61
CA ASP A 182 14.07 -23.64 -4.64
C ASP A 182 12.58 -23.28 -4.51
N ALA A 183 12.19 -22.37 -3.57
CA ALA A 183 10.82 -21.93 -3.42
C ALA A 183 10.30 -21.25 -4.70
N ASN A 184 9.02 -21.53 -5.02
CA ASN A 184 8.34 -20.99 -6.21
C ASN A 184 7.52 -19.73 -5.91
N LEU A 185 7.09 -19.58 -4.65
CA LEU A 185 6.28 -18.47 -4.18
C LEU A 185 6.84 -17.97 -2.85
N LEU A 186 6.99 -16.66 -2.72
CA LEU A 186 7.25 -16.00 -1.44
C LEU A 186 6.03 -15.17 -1.04
N VAL A 187 5.63 -15.25 0.23
CA VAL A 187 4.53 -14.46 0.78
C VAL A 187 5.02 -13.75 2.04
N ASN A 188 4.96 -12.42 2.05
CA ASN A 188 5.17 -11.63 3.26
C ASN A 188 3.85 -11.39 3.98
N ALA A 189 3.65 -12.04 5.12
CA ALA A 189 2.53 -11.83 6.03
C ALA A 189 2.98 -11.10 7.33
N THR A 190 4.17 -10.49 7.32
CA THR A 190 4.69 -9.67 8.42
C THR A 190 4.39 -8.19 8.18
N PRO A 191 4.47 -7.32 9.20
CA PRO A 191 4.40 -5.87 9.02
C PRO A 191 5.71 -5.24 8.52
N ILE A 192 6.75 -6.03 8.18
CA ILE A 192 8.04 -5.51 7.71
C ILE A 192 7.86 -4.85 6.34
N GLY A 193 8.13 -3.57 6.25
CA GLY A 193 7.95 -2.76 5.03
C GLY A 193 6.64 -1.96 4.98
N MET A 194 5.78 -2.08 6.00
CA MET A 194 4.55 -1.28 6.14
C MET A 194 4.85 0.09 6.75
N PHE A 195 4.14 1.15 6.34
CA PHE A 195 4.23 2.44 7.02
C PHE A 195 3.89 2.33 8.51
N PRO A 196 4.60 3.08 9.37
CA PRO A 196 5.59 4.13 9.06
C PRO A 196 7.01 3.61 8.77
N HIS A 197 7.27 2.31 8.87
CA HIS A 197 8.58 1.69 8.68
C HIS A 197 8.77 1.15 7.26
N ALA A 198 8.39 1.95 6.26
CA ALA A 198 8.62 1.62 4.85
C ALA A 198 10.12 1.65 4.49
N GLY A 199 10.50 1.03 3.37
CA GLY A 199 11.89 0.98 2.92
C GLY A 199 12.72 -0.17 3.50
N VAL A 200 12.13 -1.00 4.38
CA VAL A 200 12.74 -2.26 4.84
C VAL A 200 12.05 -3.45 4.19
N SER A 201 12.77 -4.56 4.07
CA SER A 201 12.28 -5.79 3.46
C SER A 201 12.63 -7.00 4.33
N PRO A 202 11.82 -8.06 4.35
CA PRO A 202 12.19 -9.30 5.03
C PRO A 202 13.37 -10.03 4.38
N LEU A 203 13.66 -9.72 3.10
CA LEU A 203 14.82 -10.19 2.33
C LEU A 203 15.50 -9.01 1.66
N SER A 204 16.82 -9.05 1.55
CA SER A 204 17.55 -8.13 0.68
C SER A 204 17.33 -8.50 -0.80
N LYS A 205 17.59 -7.57 -1.72
CA LYS A 205 17.52 -7.82 -3.16
C LYS A 205 18.48 -8.93 -3.58
N GLU A 206 19.67 -8.97 -2.99
CA GLU A 206 20.69 -9.98 -3.22
C GLU A 206 20.17 -11.37 -2.81
N GLU A 207 19.59 -11.49 -1.60
CA GLU A 207 18.97 -12.74 -1.16
C GLU A 207 17.81 -13.16 -2.06
N LEU A 208 16.95 -12.21 -2.47
CA LEU A 208 15.84 -12.50 -3.38
C LEU A 208 16.33 -13.02 -4.74
N SER A 209 17.46 -12.52 -5.24
CA SER A 209 18.04 -12.95 -6.52
C SER A 209 18.58 -14.39 -6.54
N ILE A 210 18.80 -14.99 -5.35
CA ILE A 210 19.32 -16.36 -5.24
C ILE A 210 18.20 -17.41 -5.44
N PHE A 211 16.94 -17.05 -5.33
CA PHE A 211 15.82 -17.97 -5.52
C PHE A 211 15.62 -18.30 -7.01
N THR A 212 16.24 -19.38 -7.46
CA THR A 212 16.32 -19.75 -8.89
C THR A 212 14.98 -20.23 -9.49
N SER A 213 14.05 -20.66 -8.65
CA SER A 213 12.74 -21.20 -9.06
C SER A 213 11.57 -20.26 -8.78
N LEU A 214 11.86 -19.03 -8.29
CA LEU A 214 10.85 -18.08 -7.86
C LEU A 214 10.01 -17.57 -9.03
N GLN A 215 8.70 -17.77 -8.93
CA GLN A 215 7.74 -17.38 -9.95
C GLN A 215 6.94 -16.15 -9.52
N CYS A 216 6.72 -15.98 -8.21
CA CYS A 216 5.89 -14.89 -7.73
C CYS A 216 6.27 -14.48 -6.30
N VAL A 217 6.15 -13.18 -6.02
CA VAL A 217 6.26 -12.59 -4.68
C VAL A 217 4.93 -11.91 -4.35
N ILE A 218 4.33 -12.26 -3.23
CA ILE A 218 3.13 -11.60 -2.71
C ILE A 218 3.49 -10.92 -1.40
N ASP A 219 3.18 -9.64 -1.27
CA ASP A 219 3.27 -8.93 -0.01
C ASP A 219 1.86 -8.53 0.44
N LEU A 220 1.42 -8.98 1.63
CA LEU A 220 0.10 -8.64 2.14
C LEU A 220 -0.04 -7.15 2.49
N ILE A 221 1.08 -6.42 2.54
CA ILE A 221 1.09 -4.98 2.71
C ILE A 221 0.46 -4.33 1.47
N TYR A 222 -0.43 -3.36 1.71
CA TYR A 222 -1.06 -2.52 0.69
C TYR A 222 -0.80 -1.03 0.90
N ASN A 223 -0.14 -0.67 1.99
CA ASN A 223 0.30 0.69 2.30
C ASN A 223 1.73 0.65 2.89
N PRO A 224 2.75 0.96 2.08
CA PRO A 224 2.72 1.49 0.73
C PRO A 224 2.17 0.49 -0.31
N LEU A 225 1.79 1.01 -1.50
CA LEU A 225 1.33 0.17 -2.62
C LEU A 225 2.43 -0.75 -3.15
N ARG A 226 3.69 -0.34 -3.05
CA ARG A 226 4.90 -1.12 -3.38
C ARG A 226 5.83 -1.07 -2.18
N SER A 227 5.86 -2.16 -1.39
CA SER A 227 6.89 -2.32 -0.35
C SER A 227 8.27 -2.49 -0.98
N GLN A 228 9.34 -2.37 -0.19
CA GLN A 228 10.70 -2.60 -0.69
C GLN A 228 10.85 -4.00 -1.30
N LEU A 229 10.24 -5.03 -0.70
CA LEU A 229 10.22 -6.38 -1.24
C LEU A 229 9.64 -6.44 -2.67
N LEU A 230 8.54 -5.73 -2.91
CA LEU A 230 7.90 -5.71 -4.24
C LEU A 230 8.71 -4.89 -5.25
N LEU A 231 9.34 -3.78 -4.85
CA LEU A 231 10.25 -3.02 -5.71
C LEU A 231 11.46 -3.85 -6.12
N ASP A 232 12.03 -4.63 -5.20
CA ASP A 232 13.15 -5.52 -5.48
C ASP A 232 12.72 -6.65 -6.42
N ALA A 233 11.56 -7.27 -6.21
CA ALA A 233 10.99 -8.28 -7.10
C ALA A 233 10.73 -7.73 -8.51
N GLU A 234 10.14 -6.53 -8.62
CA GLU A 234 9.91 -5.84 -9.89
C GLU A 234 11.22 -5.61 -10.66
N SER A 235 12.26 -5.14 -9.96
CA SER A 235 13.59 -4.89 -10.55
C SER A 235 14.30 -6.16 -11.04
N LEU A 236 13.93 -7.33 -10.50
CA LEU A 236 14.41 -8.65 -10.89
C LEU A 236 13.51 -9.31 -11.95
N GLY A 237 12.44 -8.64 -12.41
CA GLY A 237 11.49 -9.19 -13.38
C GLY A 237 10.60 -10.30 -12.81
N ILE A 238 10.46 -10.41 -11.50
CA ILE A 238 9.64 -11.42 -10.83
C ILE A 238 8.20 -10.91 -10.73
N LEU A 239 7.22 -11.74 -11.12
CA LEU A 239 5.81 -11.44 -10.93
C LEU A 239 5.55 -11.11 -9.47
N ASN A 240 4.85 -10.02 -9.21
CA ASN A 240 4.58 -9.62 -7.83
C ASN A 240 3.21 -8.98 -7.66
N ALA A 241 2.70 -8.98 -6.42
CA ALA A 241 1.44 -8.34 -6.08
C ALA A 241 1.43 -7.90 -4.61
N ASN A 242 0.76 -6.76 -4.35
CA ASN A 242 0.48 -6.29 -3.00
C ASN A 242 -0.84 -6.86 -2.45
N GLY A 243 -1.12 -6.60 -1.17
CA GLY A 243 -2.30 -7.09 -0.46
C GLY A 243 -3.62 -6.40 -0.81
N LEU A 244 -3.63 -5.37 -1.67
CA LEU A 244 -4.84 -4.57 -1.92
C LEU A 244 -6.00 -5.39 -2.50
N LYS A 245 -5.73 -6.25 -3.48
CA LYS A 245 -6.76 -7.10 -4.08
C LYS A 245 -7.30 -8.12 -3.07
N MET A 246 -6.43 -8.69 -2.22
CA MET A 246 -6.86 -9.54 -1.11
C MET A 246 -7.76 -8.77 -0.14
N LEU A 247 -7.38 -7.52 0.21
CA LEU A 247 -8.17 -6.66 1.10
C LEU A 247 -9.57 -6.40 0.54
N VAL A 248 -9.69 -6.12 -0.76
CA VAL A 248 -11.00 -5.90 -1.41
C VAL A 248 -11.80 -7.19 -1.50
N ALA A 249 -11.18 -8.30 -1.89
CA ALA A 249 -11.87 -9.58 -2.06
C ALA A 249 -12.40 -10.14 -0.72
N GLN A 250 -11.62 -10.06 0.37
CA GLN A 250 -12.11 -10.47 1.70
C GLN A 250 -13.28 -9.60 2.18
N ALA A 251 -13.24 -8.28 1.91
CA ALA A 251 -14.33 -7.37 2.24
C ALA A 251 -15.57 -7.63 1.37
N ALA A 252 -15.39 -8.00 0.10
CA ALA A 252 -16.48 -8.42 -0.78
C ALA A 252 -17.18 -9.69 -0.27
N ARG A 253 -16.39 -10.69 0.19
CA ARG A 253 -16.94 -11.88 0.82
C ARG A 253 -17.69 -11.56 2.12
N ALA A 254 -17.11 -10.69 2.97
CA ALA A 254 -17.78 -10.22 4.19
C ALA A 254 -19.09 -9.48 3.87
N SER A 255 -19.07 -8.57 2.89
CA SER A 255 -20.28 -7.86 2.41
C SER A 255 -21.34 -8.82 1.89
N SER A 256 -20.94 -9.87 1.15
CA SER A 256 -21.89 -10.91 0.68
C SER A 256 -22.60 -11.60 1.85
N LEU A 257 -21.87 -11.88 2.93
CA LEU A 257 -22.44 -12.46 4.15
C LEU A 257 -23.37 -11.47 4.87
N PHE A 258 -22.98 -10.21 4.97
CA PHE A 258 -23.77 -9.15 5.63
C PHE A 258 -25.09 -8.88 4.92
N LEU A 259 -25.04 -8.77 3.59
CA LEU A 259 -26.19 -8.38 2.75
C LEU A 259 -26.96 -9.58 2.21
N ARG A 260 -26.46 -10.81 2.39
CA ARG A 260 -26.97 -12.04 1.79
C ARG A 260 -27.11 -11.92 0.26
N GLN A 261 -26.15 -11.25 -0.36
CA GLN A 261 -26.10 -10.99 -1.79
C GLN A 261 -24.67 -11.17 -2.31
N ASP A 262 -24.51 -11.95 -3.37
CA ASP A 262 -23.19 -12.20 -3.94
C ASP A 262 -22.59 -10.95 -4.59
N VAL A 263 -21.31 -10.72 -4.32
CA VAL A 263 -20.48 -9.71 -4.99
C VAL A 263 -19.74 -10.37 -6.14
N SER A 264 -19.90 -9.82 -7.35
CA SER A 264 -19.25 -10.38 -8.53
C SER A 264 -17.74 -10.12 -8.57
N GLY A 265 -16.98 -11.00 -9.26
CA GLY A 265 -15.55 -10.78 -9.48
C GLY A 265 -15.26 -9.47 -10.22
N SER A 266 -16.12 -9.03 -11.14
CA SER A 266 -15.97 -7.75 -11.83
C SER A 266 -16.10 -6.54 -10.88
N GLN A 267 -16.96 -6.62 -9.87
CA GLN A 267 -17.03 -5.58 -8.83
C GLN A 267 -15.75 -5.54 -7.99
N ILE A 268 -15.20 -6.70 -7.61
CA ILE A 268 -13.92 -6.79 -6.89
C ILE A 268 -12.79 -6.14 -7.69
N GLU A 269 -12.67 -6.47 -8.98
CA GLU A 269 -11.65 -5.91 -9.86
C GLU A 269 -11.81 -4.40 -10.05
N ASN A 270 -13.04 -3.91 -10.22
CA ASN A 270 -13.31 -2.48 -10.38
C ASN A 270 -12.96 -1.70 -9.10
N ILE A 271 -13.42 -2.17 -7.93
CA ILE A 271 -13.13 -1.52 -6.65
C ILE A 271 -11.61 -1.53 -6.38
N SER A 272 -10.93 -2.64 -6.67
CA SER A 272 -9.47 -2.75 -6.49
C SER A 272 -8.73 -1.73 -7.38
N ARG A 273 -9.15 -1.57 -8.64
CA ARG A 273 -8.55 -0.62 -9.59
C ARG A 273 -8.80 0.83 -9.16
N GLU A 274 -10.04 1.17 -8.82
CA GLU A 274 -10.40 2.51 -8.36
C GLU A 274 -9.66 2.89 -7.08
N LEU A 275 -9.57 1.96 -6.13
CA LEU A 275 -8.87 2.19 -4.88
C LEU A 275 -7.36 2.35 -5.11
N HIS A 276 -6.74 1.48 -5.92
CA HIS A 276 -5.35 1.63 -6.32
C HIS A 276 -5.11 3.02 -6.94
N ALA A 277 -5.89 3.37 -7.96
CA ALA A 277 -5.77 4.65 -8.64
C ALA A 277 -5.96 5.84 -7.68
N SER A 278 -6.91 5.76 -6.73
CA SER A 278 -7.15 6.84 -5.76
C SER A 278 -6.03 7.00 -4.72
N LYS A 279 -5.29 5.94 -4.41
CA LYS A 279 -4.21 5.96 -3.41
C LYS A 279 -2.83 6.17 -4.03
N GLU A 280 -2.64 5.86 -5.30
CA GLU A 280 -1.38 6.11 -6.00
C GLU A 280 -1.13 7.61 -6.19
N ASN A 281 0.04 8.10 -5.81
CA ASN A 281 0.47 9.46 -6.07
C ASN A 281 0.84 9.62 -7.56
N ILE A 282 0.66 10.81 -8.10
CA ILE A 282 1.20 11.19 -9.40
C ILE A 282 2.40 12.08 -9.15
N VAL A 283 3.59 11.59 -9.48
CA VAL A 283 4.86 12.26 -9.18
C VAL A 283 5.44 12.84 -10.45
N LEU A 284 5.46 14.18 -10.57
CA LEU A 284 5.99 14.87 -11.73
C LEU A 284 7.49 15.12 -11.59
N ILE A 285 8.27 14.55 -12.51
CA ILE A 285 9.73 14.73 -12.63
C ILE A 285 10.07 15.36 -13.98
N GLY A 286 11.27 15.92 -14.13
CA GLY A 286 11.73 16.53 -15.36
C GLY A 286 12.59 17.77 -15.13
N MET A 287 13.08 18.34 -16.22
CA MET A 287 14.01 19.47 -16.19
C MET A 287 13.44 20.68 -15.43
N PRO A 288 14.30 21.51 -14.84
CA PRO A 288 13.90 22.81 -14.31
C PRO A 288 13.25 23.64 -15.45
N GLY A 289 12.08 24.23 -15.18
CA GLY A 289 11.39 25.07 -16.17
C GLY A 289 10.43 24.35 -17.10
N VAL A 290 10.30 23.03 -17.03
CA VAL A 290 9.39 22.25 -17.89
C VAL A 290 7.90 22.49 -17.58
N GLY A 291 7.56 22.98 -16.37
CA GLY A 291 6.17 23.27 -15.98
C GLY A 291 5.60 22.38 -14.87
N LYS A 292 6.42 21.56 -14.17
CA LYS A 292 5.95 20.61 -13.13
C LYS A 292 5.02 21.24 -12.08
N THR A 293 5.39 22.38 -11.53
CA THR A 293 4.63 23.11 -10.49
C THR A 293 3.24 23.49 -11.00
N SER A 294 3.16 24.18 -12.14
CA SER A 294 1.90 24.67 -12.70
C SER A 294 1.02 23.56 -13.26
N THR A 295 1.60 22.57 -13.93
CA THR A 295 0.89 21.37 -14.41
C THR A 295 0.39 20.52 -13.23
N GLY A 296 1.21 20.37 -12.19
CA GLY A 296 0.85 19.62 -10.98
C GLY A 296 -0.32 20.27 -10.24
N GLU A 297 -0.32 21.58 -10.08
CA GLU A 297 -1.42 22.30 -9.46
C GLU A 297 -2.73 22.16 -10.28
N ALA A 298 -2.66 22.31 -11.61
CA ALA A 298 -3.80 22.16 -12.49
C ALA A 298 -4.35 20.70 -12.45
N LEU A 299 -3.47 19.71 -12.51
CA LEU A 299 -3.84 18.29 -12.44
C LEU A 299 -4.48 17.94 -11.08
N ALA A 300 -3.95 18.44 -9.98
CA ALA A 300 -4.49 18.23 -8.65
C ALA A 300 -5.91 18.78 -8.51
N LYS A 301 -6.17 19.98 -9.08
CA LYS A 301 -7.53 20.56 -9.13
C LYS A 301 -8.49 19.70 -9.95
N LEU A 302 -8.08 19.20 -11.11
CA LEU A 302 -8.91 18.35 -11.96
C LEU A 302 -9.26 17.02 -11.26
N LEU A 303 -8.30 16.43 -10.54
CA LEU A 303 -8.47 15.17 -9.82
C LEU A 303 -9.12 15.34 -8.44
N ASN A 304 -9.30 16.56 -7.97
CA ASN A 304 -9.69 16.87 -6.58
C ASN A 304 -8.77 16.19 -5.55
N ARG A 305 -7.44 16.31 -5.77
CA ARG A 305 -6.39 15.72 -4.92
C ARG A 305 -5.53 16.80 -4.26
N PRO A 306 -4.89 16.49 -3.12
CA PRO A 306 -3.85 17.35 -2.56
C PRO A 306 -2.72 17.56 -3.58
N TRP A 307 -2.22 18.80 -3.67
CA TRP A 307 -1.01 19.12 -4.41
C TRP A 307 0.13 19.44 -3.47
N ILE A 308 1.31 18.90 -3.80
CA ILE A 308 2.54 19.03 -3.03
C ILE A 308 3.66 19.47 -3.97
N ASP A 309 4.36 20.55 -3.60
CA ASP A 309 5.56 21.00 -4.29
C ASP A 309 6.77 20.83 -3.37
N THR A 310 7.76 20.02 -3.78
CA THR A 310 8.91 19.72 -2.95
C THR A 310 9.83 20.90 -2.76
N ASP A 311 9.96 21.80 -3.75
CA ASP A 311 10.76 23.01 -3.62
C ASP A 311 10.15 23.96 -2.57
N PHE A 312 8.82 24.01 -2.48
CA PHE A 312 8.12 24.77 -1.44
C PHE A 312 8.36 24.17 -0.04
N LEU A 313 8.32 22.86 0.12
CA LEU A 313 8.61 22.18 1.40
C LEU A 313 10.07 22.38 1.83
N ILE A 314 11.00 22.31 0.88
CA ILE A 314 12.43 22.61 1.13
C ILE A 314 12.57 24.05 1.64
N LYS A 315 11.91 25.02 1.00
CA LYS A 315 11.93 26.43 1.45
C LYS A 315 11.39 26.58 2.87
N GLN A 316 10.30 25.89 3.21
CA GLN A 316 9.74 25.92 4.57
C GLN A 316 10.74 25.35 5.59
N LYS A 317 11.37 24.22 5.30
CA LYS A 317 12.33 23.56 6.18
C LYS A 317 13.64 24.33 6.34
N ALA A 318 14.12 24.92 5.23
CA ALA A 318 15.34 25.73 5.20
C ALA A 318 15.17 27.13 5.81
N HIS A 319 13.92 27.60 5.99
CA HIS A 319 13.60 28.99 6.34
C HIS A 319 14.18 30.06 5.40
N CYS A 320 14.53 29.66 4.17
CA CYS A 320 15.05 30.53 3.11
C CYS A 320 14.75 29.93 1.72
N GLU A 321 14.96 30.69 0.66
CA GLU A 321 14.82 30.20 -0.71
C GLU A 321 15.81 29.06 -0.99
N ALA A 322 15.39 28.06 -1.75
CA ALA A 322 16.20 26.89 -2.14
C ALA A 322 17.56 27.30 -2.77
N ALA A 323 17.52 28.35 -3.58
CA ALA A 323 18.72 28.94 -4.19
C ALA A 323 19.70 29.49 -3.15
N THR A 324 19.20 30.22 -2.16
CA THR A 324 20.01 30.79 -1.06
C THR A 324 20.62 29.69 -0.22
N TYR A 325 19.81 28.65 0.13
CA TYR A 325 20.32 27.49 0.89
C TYR A 325 21.45 26.79 0.15
N LEU A 326 21.27 26.54 -1.16
CA LEU A 326 22.28 25.92 -2.01
C LEU A 326 23.59 26.74 -2.04
N GLN A 327 23.50 28.06 -2.21
CA GLN A 327 24.69 28.96 -2.23
C GLN A 327 25.41 28.98 -0.89
N THR A 328 24.70 28.95 0.22
CA THR A 328 25.26 29.09 1.56
C THR A 328 25.84 27.78 2.11
N HIS A 329 25.15 26.65 1.83
CA HIS A 329 25.48 25.35 2.44
C HIS A 329 26.06 24.33 1.45
N GLY A 330 26.03 24.64 0.15
CA GLY A 330 26.53 23.77 -0.92
C GLY A 330 25.55 22.66 -1.34
N GLU A 331 25.90 22.00 -2.46
CA GLU A 331 25.00 21.02 -3.10
C GLU A 331 24.75 19.79 -2.22
N THR A 332 25.76 19.27 -1.55
CA THR A 332 25.62 18.08 -0.67
C THR A 332 24.62 18.30 0.45
N ALA A 333 24.66 19.45 1.11
CA ALA A 333 23.71 19.80 2.16
C ALA A 333 22.28 19.97 1.60
N PHE A 334 22.17 20.59 0.42
CA PHE A 334 20.91 20.73 -0.26
C PHE A 334 20.28 19.37 -0.63
N ARG A 335 21.06 18.42 -1.18
CA ARG A 335 20.56 17.08 -1.53
C ARG A 335 20.13 16.27 -0.30
N ARG A 336 20.79 16.46 0.83
CA ARG A 336 20.36 15.86 2.09
C ARG A 336 19.00 16.40 2.54
N LEU A 337 18.82 17.72 2.50
CA LEU A 337 17.55 18.35 2.84
C LEU A 337 16.42 17.95 1.88
N GLU A 338 16.71 17.90 0.57
CA GLU A 338 15.77 17.39 -0.44
C GLU A 338 15.36 15.94 -0.15
N HIS A 339 16.31 15.07 0.18
CA HIS A 339 16.04 13.68 0.55
C HIS A 339 15.17 13.57 1.80
N GLU A 340 15.40 14.37 2.83
CA GLU A 340 14.56 14.41 4.04
C GLU A 340 13.11 14.80 3.70
N VAL A 341 12.92 15.79 2.83
CA VAL A 341 11.57 16.17 2.34
C VAL A 341 10.92 15.00 1.59
N ILE A 342 11.66 14.32 0.72
CA ILE A 342 11.14 13.14 -0.01
C ILE A 342 10.75 12.01 0.96
N GLN A 343 11.54 11.76 2.00
CA GLN A 343 11.19 10.78 3.04
C GLN A 343 9.86 11.12 3.73
N GLU A 344 9.63 12.37 4.07
CA GLU A 344 8.39 12.81 4.73
C GLU A 344 7.17 12.61 3.83
N ILE A 345 7.27 12.98 2.55
CA ILE A 345 6.14 12.87 1.61
C ILE A 345 5.94 11.46 1.07
N SER A 346 6.91 10.56 1.20
CA SER A 346 6.82 9.18 0.71
C SER A 346 5.69 8.38 1.36
N SER A 347 5.28 8.74 2.59
CA SER A 347 4.16 8.14 3.31
C SER A 347 2.79 8.64 2.85
N MET A 348 2.73 9.71 2.08
CA MET A 348 1.47 10.27 1.58
C MET A 348 0.91 9.43 0.43
N SER A 349 -0.41 9.45 0.28
CA SER A 349 -1.10 8.72 -0.78
C SER A 349 -2.18 9.60 -1.43
N GLY A 350 -2.47 9.34 -2.71
CA GLY A 350 -3.52 10.03 -3.46
C GLY A 350 -3.23 11.50 -3.76
N SER A 351 -1.97 11.90 -3.78
CA SER A 351 -1.53 13.29 -4.02
C SER A 351 -0.92 13.47 -5.42
N VAL A 352 -0.90 14.70 -5.91
CA VAL A 352 -0.06 15.11 -7.05
C VAL A 352 1.19 15.78 -6.47
N ILE A 353 2.37 15.27 -6.80
CA ILE A 353 3.65 15.72 -6.26
C ILE A 353 4.49 16.32 -7.38
N SER A 354 4.85 17.59 -7.27
CA SER A 354 5.79 18.26 -8.17
C SER A 354 7.17 18.26 -7.54
N CYS A 355 8.13 17.55 -8.17
CA CYS A 355 9.48 17.43 -7.65
C CYS A 355 10.43 18.51 -8.17
N GLY A 356 11.41 18.91 -7.37
CA GLY A 356 12.55 19.70 -7.82
C GLY A 356 13.30 19.02 -8.97
N GLY A 357 13.85 19.80 -9.91
CA GLY A 357 14.53 19.25 -11.09
C GLY A 357 15.81 18.44 -10.78
N GLY A 358 16.27 18.43 -9.54
CA GLY A 358 17.44 17.66 -9.11
C GLY A 358 17.10 16.37 -8.37
N VAL A 359 15.84 16.06 -8.14
CA VAL A 359 15.41 14.92 -7.33
C VAL A 359 16.00 13.58 -7.78
N VAL A 360 16.23 13.41 -9.09
CA VAL A 360 16.80 12.21 -9.70
C VAL A 360 18.31 12.04 -9.48
N VAL A 361 18.99 13.08 -9.01
CA VAL A 361 20.45 13.02 -8.74
C VAL A 361 20.76 12.20 -7.49
N THR A 362 19.82 12.04 -6.60
CA THR A 362 19.93 11.21 -5.39
C THR A 362 19.21 9.89 -5.60
N PRO A 363 19.92 8.76 -5.88
CA PRO A 363 19.30 7.50 -6.27
C PRO A 363 18.31 6.93 -5.25
N SER A 364 18.54 7.16 -3.93
CA SER A 364 17.63 6.72 -2.87
C SER A 364 16.24 7.38 -2.91
N ASN A 365 16.09 8.53 -3.58
CA ASN A 365 14.79 9.17 -3.76
C ASN A 365 13.87 8.35 -4.68
N TYR A 366 14.43 7.58 -5.61
CA TYR A 366 13.64 6.74 -6.53
C TYR A 366 12.73 5.78 -5.78
N GLN A 367 13.31 5.00 -4.87
CA GLN A 367 12.55 4.01 -4.11
C GLN A 367 11.45 4.67 -3.25
N LEU A 368 11.78 5.77 -2.58
CA LEU A 368 10.82 6.50 -1.76
C LEU A 368 9.63 7.04 -2.56
N LEU A 369 9.88 7.62 -3.72
CA LEU A 369 8.82 8.14 -4.60
C LEU A 369 8.03 7.01 -5.26
N ARG A 370 8.69 5.90 -5.59
CA ARG A 370 8.10 4.74 -6.27
C ARG A 370 7.18 3.92 -5.37
N GLN A 371 7.39 3.91 -4.05
CA GLN A 371 6.59 3.13 -3.10
C GLN A 371 5.08 3.38 -3.22
N ASN A 372 4.68 4.63 -3.40
CA ASN A 372 3.28 5.01 -3.58
C ASN A 372 3.02 5.82 -4.85
N GLY A 373 4.01 6.00 -5.72
CA GLY A 373 3.91 6.95 -6.83
C GLY A 373 4.10 6.32 -8.20
N LYS A 374 3.33 6.82 -9.16
CA LYS A 374 3.58 6.69 -10.58
C LYS A 374 4.42 7.91 -11.02
N LEU A 375 5.64 7.67 -11.51
CA LEU A 375 6.57 8.71 -11.92
C LEU A 375 6.27 9.15 -13.36
N VAL A 376 5.93 10.41 -13.52
CA VAL A 376 5.60 11.02 -14.81
C VAL A 376 6.70 12.00 -15.19
N TYR A 377 7.43 11.67 -16.24
CA TYR A 377 8.46 12.53 -16.80
C TYR A 377 7.84 13.54 -17.76
N LEU A 378 7.83 14.82 -17.39
CA LEU A 378 7.42 15.91 -18.27
C LEU A 378 8.58 16.34 -19.15
N THR A 379 8.35 16.39 -20.47
CA THR A 379 9.34 16.80 -21.48
C THR A 379 8.92 18.06 -22.21
N ARG A 380 9.91 18.87 -22.63
CA ARG A 380 9.76 20.05 -23.48
C ARG A 380 11.10 20.29 -24.17
N PRO A 381 11.13 20.87 -25.40
CA PRO A 381 12.36 21.33 -26.02
C PRO A 381 13.18 22.20 -25.07
N LEU A 382 14.53 22.04 -25.08
CA LEU A 382 15.39 22.76 -24.11
C LEU A 382 15.32 24.28 -24.27
N GLU A 383 15.10 24.76 -25.49
CA GLU A 383 14.92 26.18 -25.83
C GLU A 383 13.66 26.79 -25.23
N ASP A 384 12.63 25.97 -24.96
CA ASP A 384 11.35 26.40 -24.41
C ASP A 384 11.32 26.34 -22.88
N LEU A 385 12.41 25.93 -22.23
CA LEU A 385 12.46 25.84 -20.76
C LEU A 385 12.58 27.21 -20.11
N ALA A 386 11.71 27.51 -19.14
CA ALA A 386 11.77 28.72 -18.36
C ALA A 386 12.94 28.67 -17.35
N ILE A 387 14.06 29.33 -17.64
CA ILE A 387 15.29 29.31 -16.84
C ILE A 387 15.46 30.47 -15.86
N ALA A 388 14.61 31.50 -15.96
CA ALA A 388 14.68 32.66 -15.07
C ALA A 388 14.48 32.25 -13.59
N GLY A 389 15.32 32.82 -12.71
CA GLY A 389 15.25 32.53 -11.26
C GLY A 389 15.78 31.15 -10.82
N ARG A 390 16.55 30.44 -11.67
CA ARG A 390 17.11 29.11 -11.39
C ARG A 390 18.63 29.10 -11.40
N PRO A 391 19.32 29.25 -10.23
CA PRO A 391 20.77 29.47 -10.16
C PRO A 391 21.60 28.38 -10.82
N LEU A 392 21.28 27.09 -10.63
CA LEU A 392 22.02 25.98 -11.27
C LEU A 392 21.88 25.97 -12.79
N SER A 393 20.70 26.28 -13.31
CA SER A 393 20.49 26.36 -14.77
C SER A 393 21.21 27.56 -15.39
N GLN A 394 21.44 28.62 -14.62
CA GLN A 394 22.16 29.79 -15.05
C GLN A 394 23.69 29.65 -14.93
N SER A 395 24.19 28.99 -13.86
CA SER A 395 25.62 28.85 -13.58
C SER A 395 26.29 27.69 -14.33
N VAL A 396 25.60 26.55 -14.44
CA VAL A 396 26.14 25.32 -15.08
C VAL A 396 25.75 25.25 -16.55
N GLY A 397 24.66 25.90 -16.95
CA GLY A 397 24.09 25.81 -18.28
C GLY A 397 23.09 24.67 -18.42
N ILE A 398 22.00 24.96 -19.17
CA ILE A 398 20.87 24.01 -19.32
C ILE A 398 21.28 22.73 -20.08
N GLN A 399 22.22 22.84 -21.04
CA GLN A 399 22.68 21.73 -21.86
C GLN A 399 23.50 20.72 -21.02
N GLU A 400 24.37 21.21 -20.15
CA GLU A 400 25.15 20.33 -19.26
C GLU A 400 24.27 19.64 -18.22
N LEU A 401 23.29 20.36 -17.65
CA LEU A 401 22.30 19.77 -16.77
C LEU A 401 21.44 18.71 -17.50
N ALA A 402 21.04 18.99 -18.73
CA ALA A 402 20.29 18.05 -19.57
C ALA A 402 21.09 16.78 -19.82
N ALA A 403 22.35 16.89 -20.27
CA ALA A 403 23.22 15.73 -20.51
C ALA A 403 23.34 14.80 -19.31
N LYS A 404 23.36 15.37 -18.08
CA LYS A 404 23.46 14.60 -16.83
C LYS A 404 22.14 14.00 -16.37
N ARG A 405 20.98 14.68 -16.61
CA ARG A 405 19.71 14.35 -15.97
C ARG A 405 18.68 13.67 -16.86
N LEU A 406 18.71 13.92 -18.19
CA LEU A 406 17.74 13.29 -19.10
C LEU A 406 17.76 11.76 -18.99
N PRO A 407 18.94 11.09 -19.00
CA PRO A 407 18.96 9.63 -18.84
C PRO A 407 18.37 9.14 -17.51
N LEU A 408 18.51 9.95 -16.43
CA LEU A 408 17.95 9.60 -15.12
C LEU A 408 16.42 9.75 -15.09
N TYR A 409 15.87 10.81 -15.71
CA TYR A 409 14.42 10.95 -15.81
C TYR A 409 13.81 9.83 -16.63
N GLU A 410 14.42 9.48 -17.77
CA GLU A 410 13.99 8.37 -18.63
C GLU A 410 14.02 7.03 -17.87
N ALA A 411 15.08 6.78 -17.10
CA ALA A 411 15.22 5.55 -16.31
C ALA A 411 14.21 5.44 -15.16
N TRP A 412 13.75 6.58 -14.62
CA TRP A 412 12.80 6.60 -13.49
C TRP A 412 11.34 6.59 -13.92
N ALA A 413 11.06 7.04 -15.15
CA ALA A 413 9.70 7.31 -15.60
C ALA A 413 8.87 6.03 -15.84
N ASP A 414 7.67 6.00 -15.30
CA ASP A 414 6.62 5.06 -15.72
C ASP A 414 5.92 5.55 -17.00
N VAL A 415 5.82 6.88 -17.13
CA VAL A 415 5.15 7.58 -18.25
C VAL A 415 5.99 8.78 -18.64
N THR A 416 6.21 8.96 -19.94
CA THR A 416 6.79 10.19 -20.51
C THR A 416 5.69 10.98 -21.19
N PHE A 417 5.59 12.27 -20.87
CA PHE A 417 4.57 13.18 -21.39
C PHE A 417 5.21 14.43 -21.97
N SER A 418 4.93 14.71 -23.24
CA SER A 418 5.36 15.95 -23.90
C SER A 418 4.37 17.07 -23.64
N CYS A 419 4.83 18.14 -23.00
CA CYS A 419 3.99 19.28 -22.63
C CYS A 419 3.36 19.96 -23.85
N LEU A 420 2.08 20.31 -23.75
CA LEU A 420 1.26 20.89 -24.83
C LEU A 420 1.28 22.41 -24.85
N GLY A 421 2.00 23.04 -23.93
CA GLY A 421 2.24 24.50 -23.90
C GLY A 421 1.46 25.30 -22.85
N SER A 422 0.40 24.73 -22.26
CA SER A 422 -0.27 25.36 -21.12
C SER A 422 -0.55 24.37 -19.99
N PRO A 423 -0.53 24.80 -18.72
CA PRO A 423 -0.77 23.92 -17.57
C PRO A 423 -2.09 23.14 -17.63
N ASP A 424 -3.16 23.80 -18.10
CA ASP A 424 -4.48 23.18 -18.21
C ASP A 424 -4.54 22.14 -19.34
N ALA A 425 -3.88 22.41 -20.47
CA ALA A 425 -3.78 21.45 -21.57
C ALA A 425 -2.92 20.23 -21.15
N ASP A 426 -1.78 20.49 -20.50
CA ASP A 426 -0.90 19.47 -19.99
C ASP A 426 -1.62 18.57 -18.96
N ALA A 427 -2.37 19.17 -18.02
CA ALA A 427 -3.13 18.43 -17.03
C ALA A 427 -4.23 17.55 -17.64
N LYS A 428 -4.95 18.05 -18.65
CA LYS A 428 -5.97 17.25 -19.38
C LYS A 428 -5.34 16.13 -20.17
N GLY A 429 -4.26 16.38 -20.93
CA GLY A 429 -3.56 15.36 -21.69
C GLY A 429 -2.94 14.26 -20.80
N LEU A 430 -2.50 14.62 -19.59
CA LEU A 430 -2.03 13.65 -18.60
C LEU A 430 -3.14 12.71 -18.13
N LEU A 431 -4.38 13.20 -17.93
CA LEU A 431 -5.50 12.34 -17.53
C LEU A 431 -5.78 11.23 -18.54
N ASP A 432 -5.60 11.53 -19.84
CA ASP A 432 -5.81 10.53 -20.91
C ASP A 432 -4.67 9.50 -20.99
N THR A 433 -3.54 9.79 -20.33
CA THR A 433 -2.32 8.97 -20.37
C THR A 433 -2.15 8.12 -19.08
N LEU A 434 -2.73 8.55 -17.96
CA LEU A 434 -2.62 7.93 -16.64
C LEU A 434 -3.62 6.81 -16.41
#